data_3c9b4476d1fb8818e9ebca5440694489
#
_entry.id   3c9b4476d1fb8818e9ebca5440694489
#
_cell.length_a   1.000
_cell.length_b   1.000
_cell.length_c   1.000
_cell.angle_alpha   90.00
_cell.angle_beta   90.00
_cell.angle_gamma   90.00
#
_symmetry.space_group_name_H-M   'P 1'
#
loop_
_entity.id
_entity.type
_entity.pdbx_description
1 polymer ?
#
loop_
_entity_poly.entity_id
_entity_poly.type
_entity_poly.pdbx_seq_one_letter_code
_entity_poly.pdbx_strand_id
1 'polypeptide(L)'
;MTKKYSKFLPSTDNFELENFPYYWVSQVHAQYVQNVDHALKKYGLDNSRRRILLALKSKPRASVSDLSEMVISKMSTTTKIVYRLKDEGLV
;
A
#
# COMPACT_ATOMS: atom_id res chain seq x y z
N MET A 1 -13.09 -27.16 16.02
CA MET A 1 -11.74 -26.88 15.54
C MET A 1 -10.69 -27.50 16.43
N THR A 2 -9.62 -27.99 15.86
CA THR A 2 -8.60 -28.75 16.61
C THR A 2 -7.64 -27.80 17.36
N LYS A 3 -7.05 -28.31 18.45
CA LYS A 3 -6.05 -27.56 19.23
C LYS A 3 -4.84 -27.17 18.38
N LYS A 4 -4.58 -27.89 17.30
CA LYS A 4 -3.45 -27.65 16.40
C LYS A 4 -3.42 -26.22 15.84
N TYR A 5 -4.58 -25.64 15.59
CA TYR A 5 -4.69 -24.31 14.98
C TYR A 5 -5.14 -23.24 15.96
N SER A 6 -5.28 -23.56 17.26
CA SER A 6 -5.83 -22.61 18.23
C SER A 6 -4.98 -21.33 18.35
N LYS A 7 -3.66 -21.43 18.19
CA LYS A 7 -2.76 -20.28 18.27
C LYS A 7 -2.98 -19.26 17.16
N PHE A 8 -3.70 -19.63 16.10
CA PHE A 8 -4.03 -18.74 14.99
C PHE A 8 -5.42 -18.14 15.08
N LEU A 9 -6.19 -18.49 16.14
CA LEU A 9 -7.57 -18.05 16.28
C LEU A 9 -7.68 -16.96 17.35
N PRO A 10 -8.16 -15.77 16.98
CA PRO A 10 -8.27 -14.66 17.92
C PRO A 10 -9.15 -14.94 19.14
N SER A 11 -10.08 -15.90 19.00
CA SER A 11 -11.04 -16.25 20.07
C SER A 11 -10.49 -17.24 21.08
N THR A 12 -9.23 -17.65 20.98
CA THR A 12 -8.63 -18.64 21.90
C THR A 12 -7.64 -17.96 22.86
N ASP A 13 -7.49 -18.58 24.05
CA ASP A 13 -6.59 -18.05 25.07
C ASP A 13 -5.13 -18.11 24.70
N ASN A 14 -4.75 -19.00 23.78
CA ASN A 14 -3.37 -19.15 23.32
C ASN A 14 -3.13 -18.45 21.97
N PHE A 15 -3.98 -17.48 21.63
CA PHE A 15 -3.75 -16.64 20.48
C PHE A 15 -2.54 -15.73 20.71
N GLU A 16 -1.64 -15.70 19.76
CA GLU A 16 -0.50 -14.79 19.76
C GLU A 16 -0.41 -14.13 18.38
N LEU A 17 -0.40 -12.81 18.36
CA LEU A 17 -0.39 -12.03 17.13
C LEU A 17 0.82 -12.40 16.25
N GLU A 18 1.96 -12.69 16.87
CA GLU A 18 3.21 -13.04 16.19
C GLU A 18 3.12 -14.36 15.40
N ASN A 19 2.09 -15.18 15.65
CA ASN A 19 1.86 -16.42 14.92
C ASN A 19 1.08 -16.22 13.63
N PHE A 20 0.59 -15.00 13.36
CA PHE A 20 -0.12 -14.69 12.12
C PHE A 20 0.87 -14.27 11.04
N PRO A 21 0.97 -15.02 9.92
CA PRO A 21 1.84 -14.62 8.81
C PRO A 21 1.55 -13.21 8.29
N TYR A 22 0.28 -12.85 8.18
CA TYR A 22 -0.11 -11.52 7.70
C TYR A 22 0.26 -10.39 8.66
N TYR A 23 0.41 -10.68 9.96
CA TYR A 23 0.93 -9.71 10.89
C TYR A 23 2.32 -9.24 10.46
N TRP A 24 3.21 -10.18 10.16
CA TRP A 24 4.57 -9.86 9.73
C TRP A 24 4.62 -9.21 8.35
N VAL A 25 3.77 -9.64 7.43
CA VAL A 25 3.64 -8.99 6.13
C VAL A 25 3.25 -7.53 6.31
N SER A 26 2.27 -7.26 7.18
CA SER A 26 1.82 -5.90 7.48
C SER A 26 2.92 -5.07 8.13
N GLN A 27 3.69 -5.64 9.07
CA GLN A 27 4.79 -4.95 9.73
C GLN A 27 5.90 -4.58 8.74
N VAL A 28 6.28 -5.51 7.88
CA VAL A 28 7.29 -5.27 6.85
C VAL A 28 6.81 -4.21 5.88
N HIS A 29 5.56 -4.28 5.45
CA HIS A 29 4.97 -3.30 4.54
C HIS A 29 4.95 -1.90 5.17
N ALA A 30 4.51 -1.79 6.42
CA ALA A 30 4.47 -0.51 7.13
C ALA A 30 5.87 0.08 7.25
N GLN A 31 6.86 -0.73 7.59
CA GLN A 31 8.25 -0.29 7.68
C GLN A 31 8.78 0.19 6.33
N TYR A 32 8.48 -0.55 5.28
CA TYR A 32 8.84 -0.18 3.91
C TYR A 32 8.25 1.17 3.52
N VAL A 33 6.95 1.37 3.76
CA VAL A 33 6.26 2.62 3.42
C VAL A 33 6.89 3.79 4.18
N GLN A 34 7.14 3.64 5.48
CA GLN A 34 7.77 4.68 6.30
C GLN A 34 9.16 5.05 5.78
N ASN A 35 9.96 4.05 5.43
CA ASN A 35 11.31 4.27 4.91
C ASN A 35 11.29 4.99 3.57
N VAL A 36 10.38 4.59 2.68
CA VAL A 36 10.24 5.21 1.36
C VAL A 36 9.73 6.64 1.50
N ASP A 37 8.72 6.88 2.34
CA ASP A 37 8.18 8.22 2.57
C ASP A 37 9.25 9.15 3.14
N HIS A 38 10.05 8.66 4.07
CA HIS A 38 11.15 9.44 4.64
C HIS A 38 12.18 9.82 3.56
N ALA A 39 12.56 8.86 2.72
CA ALA A 39 13.53 9.09 1.65
C ALA A 39 13.00 10.06 0.59
N LEU A 40 11.68 10.04 0.31
CA LEU A 40 11.05 10.89 -0.70
C LEU A 40 10.71 12.29 -0.19
N LYS A 41 10.69 12.49 1.12
CA LYS A 41 10.27 13.76 1.74
C LYS A 41 11.05 14.96 1.20
N LYS A 42 12.33 14.81 0.99
CA LYS A 42 13.19 15.87 0.46
C LYS A 42 12.84 16.28 -0.96
N TYR A 43 12.11 15.44 -1.69
CA TYR A 43 11.64 15.74 -3.05
C TYR A 43 10.18 16.21 -3.07
N GLY A 44 9.55 16.34 -1.91
CA GLY A 44 8.14 16.70 -1.82
C GLY A 44 7.19 15.60 -2.27
N LEU A 45 7.63 14.33 -2.23
CA LEU A 45 6.85 13.18 -2.64
C LEU A 45 6.58 12.23 -1.48
N ASP A 46 5.65 11.31 -1.71
CA ASP A 46 5.36 10.19 -0.83
C ASP A 46 5.23 8.90 -1.65
N ASN A 47 5.12 7.78 -0.97
CA ASN A 47 5.03 6.48 -1.62
C ASN A 47 3.79 6.35 -2.51
N SER A 48 2.65 6.88 -2.08
CA SER A 48 1.40 6.80 -2.86
C SER A 48 1.52 7.48 -4.22
N ARG A 49 2.06 8.71 -4.25
CA ARG A 49 2.27 9.43 -5.51
C ARG A 49 3.35 8.79 -6.36
N ARG A 50 4.43 8.33 -5.73
CA ARG A 50 5.50 7.62 -6.43
C ARG A 50 4.98 6.38 -7.17
N ARG A 51 4.13 5.57 -6.52
CA ARG A 51 3.56 4.37 -7.12
C ARG A 51 2.72 4.69 -8.35
N ILE A 52 1.90 5.73 -8.30
CA ILE A 52 1.11 6.19 -9.45
C ILE A 52 2.04 6.66 -10.58
N LEU A 53 3.06 7.43 -10.25
CA LEU A 53 4.01 7.90 -11.27
C LEU A 53 4.73 6.74 -11.96
N LEU A 54 5.14 5.72 -11.20
CA LEU A 54 5.77 4.53 -11.77
C LEU A 54 4.81 3.74 -12.65
N ALA A 55 3.54 3.63 -12.23
CA ALA A 55 2.51 2.96 -13.03
C ALA A 55 2.28 3.70 -14.35
N LEU A 56 2.22 5.02 -14.32
CA LEU A 56 2.08 5.85 -15.53
C LEU A 56 3.29 5.74 -16.45
N LYS A 57 4.49 5.61 -15.87
CA LYS A 57 5.68 5.38 -16.67
C LYS A 57 5.60 4.05 -17.42
N SER A 58 5.06 3.02 -16.78
CA SER A 58 4.85 1.71 -17.39
C SER A 58 3.73 1.72 -18.42
N LYS A 59 2.63 2.41 -18.13
CA LYS A 59 1.47 2.55 -19.02
C LYS A 59 1.02 4.01 -19.11
N PRO A 60 1.60 4.80 -20.03
CA PRO A 60 1.33 6.26 -20.09
C PRO A 60 -0.12 6.65 -20.34
N ARG A 61 -0.92 5.74 -20.92
CA ARG A 61 -2.33 6.00 -21.23
C ARG A 61 -3.28 5.21 -20.34
N ALA A 62 -2.82 4.77 -19.18
CA ALA A 62 -3.64 4.02 -18.26
C ALA A 62 -4.82 4.87 -17.77
N SER A 63 -6.00 4.26 -17.70
CA SER A 63 -7.17 4.88 -17.07
C SER A 63 -7.02 4.87 -15.55
N VAL A 64 -7.87 5.63 -14.84
CA VAL A 64 -7.90 5.57 -13.37
C VAL A 64 -8.19 4.15 -12.89
N SER A 65 -9.06 3.43 -13.59
CA SER A 65 -9.34 2.02 -13.28
C SER A 65 -8.09 1.16 -13.40
N ASP A 66 -7.33 1.32 -14.49
CA ASP A 66 -6.07 0.58 -14.69
C ASP A 66 -5.07 0.89 -13.59
N LEU A 67 -4.91 2.17 -13.26
CA LEU A 67 -3.98 2.60 -12.21
C LEU A 67 -4.38 2.02 -10.86
N SER A 68 -5.68 1.99 -10.55
CA SER A 68 -6.18 1.44 -9.29
C SER A 68 -5.82 -0.03 -9.14
N GLU A 69 -5.93 -0.81 -10.21
CA GLU A 69 -5.52 -2.21 -10.22
C GLU A 69 -4.01 -2.36 -10.07
N MET A 70 -3.24 -1.55 -10.80
CA MET A 70 -1.78 -1.64 -10.79
C MET A 70 -1.19 -1.32 -9.41
N VAL A 71 -1.77 -0.36 -8.69
CA VAL A 71 -1.26 0.05 -7.37
C VAL A 71 -2.06 -0.56 -6.22
N ILE A 72 -3.03 -1.41 -6.53
CA ILE A 72 -3.86 -2.10 -5.54
C ILE A 72 -4.50 -1.09 -4.57
N SER A 73 -5.31 -0.21 -5.13
CA SER A 73 -5.97 0.86 -4.39
C SER A 73 -7.40 1.04 -4.86
N LYS A 74 -8.21 1.70 -4.05
CA LYS A 74 -9.59 2.04 -4.45
C LYS A 74 -9.56 3.13 -5.51
N MET A 75 -10.53 3.11 -6.43
CA MET A 75 -10.64 4.13 -7.48
C MET A 75 -10.77 5.54 -6.91
N SER A 76 -11.54 5.70 -5.83
CA SER A 76 -11.69 7.01 -5.19
C SER A 76 -10.36 7.55 -4.66
N THR A 77 -9.55 6.70 -4.04
CA THR A 77 -8.23 7.08 -3.54
C THR A 77 -7.30 7.41 -4.70
N THR A 78 -7.27 6.55 -5.73
CA THR A 78 -6.44 6.75 -6.92
C THR A 78 -6.79 8.06 -7.63
N THR A 79 -8.07 8.36 -7.77
CA THR A 79 -8.55 9.60 -8.39
C THR A 79 -8.01 10.82 -7.66
N LYS A 80 -8.09 10.83 -6.33
CA LYS A 80 -7.56 11.93 -5.51
C LYS A 80 -6.07 12.12 -5.71
N ILE A 81 -5.31 11.03 -5.77
CA ILE A 81 -3.86 11.08 -5.98
C ILE A 81 -3.53 11.62 -7.37
N VAL A 82 -4.24 11.17 -8.40
CA VAL A 82 -4.03 11.63 -9.77
C VAL A 82 -4.30 13.12 -9.89
N TYR A 83 -5.41 13.62 -9.31
CA TYR A 83 -5.71 15.05 -9.31
C TYR A 83 -4.65 15.86 -8.57
N ARG A 84 -4.16 15.34 -7.46
CA ARG A 84 -3.07 16.00 -6.73
C ARG A 84 -1.81 16.10 -7.57
N LEU A 85 -1.43 15.01 -8.26
CA LEU A 85 -0.29 15.01 -9.16
C LEU A 85 -0.47 15.99 -10.31
N LYS A 86 -1.68 16.08 -10.84
CA LYS A 86 -2.02 17.02 -11.90
C LYS A 86 -1.86 18.48 -11.41
N ASP A 87 -2.39 18.77 -10.22
CA ASP A 87 -2.27 20.11 -9.62
C ASP A 87 -0.83 20.48 -9.34
N GLU A 88 0.02 19.50 -9.04
CA GLU A 88 1.46 19.71 -8.82
C GLU A 88 2.26 19.77 -10.13
N GLY A 89 1.61 19.58 -11.27
CA GLY A 89 2.26 19.62 -12.58
C GLY A 89 3.09 18.40 -12.91
N LEU A 90 2.88 17.29 -12.20
CA LEU A 90 3.65 16.05 -12.40
C LEU A 90 3.03 15.09 -13.42
N VAL A 91 1.78 15.32 -13.75
CA VAL A 91 1.08 14.55 -14.80
C VAL A 91 0.25 15.47 -15.67
#